data_6b9031f72d0dd28bd2adfeeff62912a2
#
_entry.id   6b9031f72d0dd28bd2adfeeff62912a2
#
_cell.length_a   1.000
_cell.length_b   1.000
_cell.length_c   1.000
_cell.angle_alpha   90.00
_cell.angle_beta   90.00
_cell.angle_gamma   90.00
#
_symmetry.space_group_name_H-M   'P 1'
#
loop_
_entity.id
_entity.type
_entity.pdbx_description
1 polymer ?
#
loop_
_entity_poly.entity_id
_entity_poly.type
_entity_poly.pdbx_seq_one_letter_code
_entity_poly.pdbx_strand_id
1 'polypeptide(L)'
;IIDFDTLMPGCVLSDIGDMIRTYSNPVGEESKEIEKVVCNREIVNVIIKEFEKTASLEKKEKENLFFGGLAITFMQCVRFLNDYLNGDSYYKISYESQNLIRAKNQWALYLSLRKIKAL
;
A
#
# COMPACT_ATOMS: atom_id res chain seq x y z
N ILE A 1 -13.36 14.74 10.35
CA ILE A 1 -11.99 14.68 9.79
C ILE A 1 -11.03 15.26 10.81
N ILE A 2 -9.99 14.54 11.09
CA ILE A 2 -8.93 14.91 12.04
C ILE A 2 -7.57 14.70 11.37
N ASP A 3 -6.52 15.34 11.91
CA ASP A 3 -5.14 15.18 11.48
C ASP A 3 -4.87 15.66 10.05
N PHE A 4 -4.72 16.98 9.90
CA PHE A 4 -4.42 17.63 8.63
C PHE A 4 -2.92 17.90 8.40
N ASP A 5 -2.04 17.40 9.25
CA ASP A 5 -0.61 17.73 9.23
C ASP A 5 0.08 17.36 7.90
N THR A 6 -0.41 16.31 7.24
CA THR A 6 0.10 15.84 5.93
C THR A 6 -0.75 16.30 4.74
N LEU A 7 -1.76 17.14 4.95
CA LEU A 7 -2.56 17.69 3.87
C LEU A 7 -1.75 18.71 3.08
N MET A 8 -1.38 18.36 1.86
CA MET A 8 -0.56 19.18 0.98
C MET A 8 -0.83 18.84 -0.50
N PRO A 9 -0.51 19.73 -1.44
CA PRO A 9 -0.51 19.37 -2.86
C PRO A 9 0.43 18.20 -3.13
N GLY A 10 -0.03 17.23 -3.91
CA GLY A 10 0.76 16.04 -4.19
C GLY A 10 0.19 15.22 -5.35
N CYS A 11 0.75 14.04 -5.55
CA CYS A 11 0.30 13.12 -6.58
C CYS A 11 -0.90 12.29 -6.08
N VAL A 12 -2.01 12.38 -6.80
CA VAL A 12 -3.24 11.61 -6.48
C VAL A 12 -3.00 10.10 -6.44
N LEU A 13 -2.01 9.61 -7.21
CA LEU A 13 -1.66 8.18 -7.21
C LEU A 13 -1.09 7.72 -5.87
N SER A 14 -0.51 8.61 -5.08
CA SER A 14 -0.04 8.29 -3.72
C SER A 14 -1.21 8.03 -2.79
N ASP A 15 -2.25 8.84 -2.84
CA ASP A 15 -3.43 8.71 -1.98
C ASP A 15 -4.19 7.42 -2.26
N ILE A 16 -4.56 7.20 -3.53
CA ILE A 16 -5.24 5.96 -3.91
C ILE A 16 -4.33 4.73 -3.72
N GLY A 17 -3.03 4.90 -3.95
CA GLY A 17 -2.05 3.84 -3.75
C GLY A 17 -2.02 3.35 -2.31
N ASP A 18 -2.04 4.26 -1.35
CA ASP A 18 -2.09 3.93 0.07
C ASP A 18 -3.43 3.29 0.48
N MET A 19 -4.53 3.77 -0.08
CA MET A 19 -5.85 3.15 0.11
C MET A 19 -5.86 1.69 -0.39
N ILE A 20 -5.36 1.44 -1.60
CA ILE A 20 -5.27 0.10 -2.16
C ILE A 20 -4.40 -0.79 -1.27
N ARG A 21 -3.21 -0.32 -0.90
CA ARG A 21 -2.28 -1.04 -0.03
C ARG A 21 -2.92 -1.42 1.31
N THR A 22 -3.57 -0.47 1.95
CA THR A 22 -4.10 -0.65 3.30
C THR A 22 -5.36 -1.51 3.33
N TYR A 23 -6.31 -1.23 2.46
CA TYR A 23 -7.62 -1.88 2.53
C TYR A 23 -7.71 -3.20 1.78
N SER A 24 -6.86 -3.46 0.80
CA SER A 24 -6.88 -4.73 0.08
C SER A 24 -6.15 -5.86 0.79
N ASN A 25 -5.36 -5.57 1.82
CA ASN A 25 -4.65 -6.56 2.62
C ASN A 25 -5.57 -7.08 3.74
N PRO A 26 -6.04 -8.33 3.68
CA PRO A 26 -7.05 -8.84 4.63
C PRO A 26 -6.54 -9.00 6.05
N VAL A 27 -5.23 -9.13 6.23
CA VAL A 27 -4.62 -9.35 7.56
C VAL A 27 -3.86 -8.15 8.10
N GLY A 28 -3.72 -7.08 7.28
CA GLY A 28 -2.98 -5.87 7.66
C GLY A 28 -1.46 -6.02 7.63
N GLU A 29 -0.76 -4.88 7.68
CA GLU A 29 0.71 -4.83 7.53
C GLU A 29 1.48 -5.36 8.74
N GLU A 30 0.85 -5.46 9.90
CA GLU A 30 1.45 -5.97 11.14
C GLU A 30 1.38 -7.49 11.26
N SER A 31 0.66 -8.17 10.38
CA SER A 31 0.48 -9.62 10.47
C SER A 31 1.76 -10.38 10.17
N LYS A 32 2.03 -11.36 11.01
CA LYS A 32 3.11 -12.36 10.82
C LYS A 32 2.70 -13.50 9.89
N GLU A 33 1.42 -13.62 9.59
CA GLU A 33 0.85 -14.67 8.74
C GLU A 33 1.00 -14.30 7.26
N ILE A 34 2.24 -14.29 6.78
CA ILE A 34 2.60 -13.83 5.43
C ILE A 34 1.86 -14.60 4.34
N GLU A 35 1.60 -15.87 4.56
CA GLU A 35 0.86 -16.74 3.65
C GLU A 35 -0.60 -16.32 3.45
N LYS A 36 -1.16 -15.56 4.38
CA LYS A 36 -2.53 -15.00 4.29
C LYS A 36 -2.58 -13.63 3.63
N VAL A 37 -1.45 -13.06 3.29
CA VAL A 37 -1.36 -11.78 2.60
C VAL A 37 -1.67 -11.99 1.13
N VAL A 38 -2.96 -12.02 0.83
CA VAL A 38 -3.50 -12.12 -0.53
C VAL A 38 -4.43 -10.95 -0.77
N CYS A 39 -4.12 -10.14 -1.77
CA CYS A 39 -4.90 -8.97 -2.10
C CYS A 39 -6.37 -9.29 -2.40
N ASN A 40 -7.27 -8.59 -1.76
CA ASN A 40 -8.70 -8.67 -2.07
C ASN A 40 -9.02 -7.84 -3.33
N ARG A 41 -9.21 -8.54 -4.45
CA ARG A 41 -9.48 -7.94 -5.75
C ARG A 41 -10.76 -7.11 -5.79
N GLU A 42 -11.80 -7.55 -5.10
CA GLU A 42 -13.07 -6.82 -5.07
C GLU A 42 -12.92 -5.46 -4.40
N ILE A 43 -12.18 -5.42 -3.30
CA ILE A 43 -11.87 -4.17 -2.60
C ILE A 43 -11.07 -3.23 -3.51
N VAL A 44 -10.05 -3.72 -4.21
CA VAL A 44 -9.27 -2.90 -5.17
C VAL A 44 -10.19 -2.30 -6.23
N ASN A 45 -11.06 -3.11 -6.82
CA ASN A 45 -11.99 -2.65 -7.85
C ASN A 45 -12.96 -1.59 -7.32
N VAL A 46 -13.49 -1.77 -6.12
CA VAL A 46 -14.38 -0.79 -5.47
C VAL A 46 -13.64 0.53 -5.22
N ILE A 47 -12.44 0.47 -4.67
CA ILE A 47 -11.62 1.67 -4.42
C ILE A 47 -11.40 2.45 -5.72
N ILE A 48 -10.93 1.79 -6.77
CA ILE A 48 -10.67 2.44 -8.06
C ILE A 48 -11.94 3.07 -8.62
N LYS A 49 -13.03 2.31 -8.66
CA LYS A 49 -14.32 2.76 -9.21
C LYS A 49 -14.89 3.97 -8.47
N GLU A 50 -14.88 3.93 -7.14
CA GLU A 50 -15.41 5.04 -6.35
C GLU A 50 -14.49 6.26 -6.39
N PHE A 51 -13.18 6.05 -6.45
CA PHE A 51 -12.23 7.13 -6.60
C PHE A 51 -12.39 7.86 -7.95
N GLU A 52 -12.60 7.12 -9.03
CA GLU A 52 -12.89 7.70 -10.37
C GLU A 52 -14.16 8.54 -10.39
N LYS A 53 -15.18 8.19 -9.61
CA LYS A 53 -16.43 8.93 -9.54
C LYS A 53 -16.33 10.22 -8.72
N THR A 54 -15.53 10.19 -7.66
CA THR A 54 -15.52 11.26 -6.65
C THR A 54 -14.39 12.27 -6.85
N ALA A 55 -13.29 11.85 -7.45
CA ALA A 55 -12.12 12.69 -7.71
C ALA A 55 -12.16 13.29 -9.12
N SER A 56 -11.76 14.56 -9.24
CA SER A 56 -11.55 15.18 -10.54
C SER A 56 -10.18 14.77 -11.08
N LEU A 57 -10.17 13.76 -11.94
CA LEU A 57 -8.96 13.14 -12.44
C LEU A 57 -8.71 13.43 -13.91
N GLU A 58 -7.46 13.67 -14.26
CA GLU A 58 -7.00 13.69 -15.65
C GLU A 58 -6.99 12.26 -16.24
N LYS A 59 -7.01 12.16 -17.57
CA LYS A 59 -6.97 10.86 -18.27
C LYS A 59 -5.80 9.99 -17.83
N LYS A 60 -4.61 10.56 -17.77
CA LYS A 60 -3.40 9.83 -17.35
C LYS A 60 -3.48 9.32 -15.91
N GLU A 61 -4.10 10.09 -15.03
CA GLU A 61 -4.31 9.67 -13.64
C GLU A 61 -5.23 8.46 -13.57
N LYS A 62 -6.38 8.51 -14.26
CA LYS A 62 -7.32 7.39 -14.33
C LYS A 62 -6.68 6.10 -14.84
N GLU A 63 -5.87 6.20 -15.88
CA GLU A 63 -5.17 5.06 -16.48
C GLU A 63 -4.12 4.44 -15.53
N ASN A 64 -3.66 5.16 -14.52
CA ASN A 64 -2.59 4.75 -13.62
C ASN A 64 -3.01 4.53 -12.16
N LEU A 65 -4.30 4.57 -11.83
CA LEU A 65 -4.76 4.42 -10.44
C LEU A 65 -4.28 3.10 -9.81
N PHE A 66 -4.39 2.00 -10.53
CA PHE A 66 -3.92 0.70 -10.06
C PHE A 66 -2.38 0.66 -9.88
N PHE A 67 -1.65 1.33 -10.78
CA PHE A 67 -0.20 1.48 -10.66
C PHE A 67 0.19 2.19 -9.36
N GLY A 68 -0.61 3.15 -8.91
CA GLY A 68 -0.44 3.79 -7.60
C GLY A 68 -0.37 2.77 -6.47
N GLY A 69 -1.28 1.80 -6.46
CA GLY A 69 -1.29 0.70 -5.49
C GLY A 69 -0.01 -0.13 -5.51
N LEU A 70 0.45 -0.50 -6.70
CA LEU A 70 1.70 -1.23 -6.88
C LEU A 70 2.92 -0.43 -6.39
N ALA A 71 3.01 0.83 -6.80
CA ALA A 71 4.15 1.69 -6.48
C ALA A 71 4.26 1.97 -4.99
N ILE A 72 3.16 2.33 -4.33
CA ILE A 72 3.15 2.63 -2.90
C ILE A 72 3.41 1.37 -2.06
N THR A 73 2.85 0.23 -2.44
CA THR A 73 3.11 -1.04 -1.73
C THR A 73 4.59 -1.43 -1.83
N PHE A 74 5.18 -1.33 -3.02
CA PHE A 74 6.61 -1.59 -3.21
C PHE A 74 7.48 -0.61 -2.43
N MET A 75 7.18 0.68 -2.51
CA MET A 75 7.90 1.72 -1.76
C MET A 75 7.86 1.44 -0.26
N GLN A 76 6.70 1.08 0.29
CA GLN A 76 6.56 0.79 1.71
C GLN A 76 7.33 -0.46 2.13
N CYS A 77 7.37 -1.49 1.29
CA CYS A 77 8.23 -2.66 1.49
C CYS A 77 9.71 -2.25 1.63
N VAL A 78 10.20 -1.44 0.70
CA VAL A 78 11.59 -0.95 0.71
C VAL A 78 11.86 -0.10 1.95
N ARG A 79 10.94 0.77 2.35
CA ARG A 79 11.10 1.62 3.54
C ARG A 79 11.22 0.78 4.82
N PHE A 80 10.38 -0.22 5.01
CA PHE A 80 10.48 -1.12 6.17
C PHE A 80 11.77 -1.93 6.17
N LEU A 81 12.18 -2.45 5.01
CA LEU A 81 13.44 -3.19 4.90
C LEU A 81 14.64 -2.30 5.18
N ASN A 82 14.65 -1.10 4.61
CA ASN A 82 15.73 -0.12 4.85
C ASN A 82 15.83 0.25 6.33
N ASP A 83 14.72 0.48 7.00
CA ASP A 83 14.72 0.81 8.43
C ASP A 83 15.24 -0.37 9.27
N TYR A 84 14.82 -1.59 8.96
CA TYR A 84 15.36 -2.79 9.60
C TYR A 84 16.89 -2.89 9.47
N LEU A 85 17.42 -2.67 8.26
CA LEU A 85 18.85 -2.74 7.99
C LEU A 85 19.63 -1.59 8.66
N ASN A 86 19.00 -0.47 8.95
CA ASN A 86 19.58 0.69 9.62
C ASN A 86 19.33 0.72 11.15
N GLY A 87 18.89 -0.40 11.73
CA GLY A 87 18.74 -0.54 13.17
C GLY A 87 17.41 -0.04 13.73
N ASP A 88 16.35 -0.04 12.93
CA ASP A 88 14.98 0.28 13.37
C ASP A 88 14.83 1.69 13.96
N SER A 89 15.46 2.68 13.32
CA SER A 89 15.54 4.05 13.84
C SER A 89 14.36 4.95 13.49
N TYR A 90 13.56 4.60 12.48
CA TYR A 90 12.48 5.44 11.98
C TYR A 90 11.10 4.99 12.46
N TYR A 91 10.73 3.73 12.19
CA TYR A 91 9.43 3.18 12.60
C TYR A 91 9.50 2.61 14.01
N LYS A 92 8.47 2.94 14.82
CA LYS A 92 8.35 2.35 16.15
C LYS A 92 8.13 0.85 16.05
N ILE A 93 8.93 0.08 16.79
CA ILE A 93 8.81 -1.37 16.88
C ILE A 93 8.49 -1.81 18.31
N SER A 94 7.79 -2.94 18.44
CA SER A 94 7.46 -3.58 19.72
C SER A 94 8.28 -4.85 19.98
N TYR A 95 8.93 -5.37 18.95
CA TYR A 95 9.81 -6.54 19.04
C TYR A 95 10.88 -6.48 17.94
N GLU A 96 11.98 -7.17 18.17
CA GLU A 96 13.06 -7.34 17.20
C GLU A 96 12.51 -7.93 15.88
N SER A 97 13.04 -7.53 14.77
CA SER A 97 12.63 -7.94 13.42
C SER A 97 11.21 -7.55 12.97
N GLN A 98 10.48 -6.72 13.72
CA GLN A 98 9.13 -6.30 13.31
C GLN A 98 9.12 -5.62 11.94
N ASN A 99 10.08 -4.74 11.66
CA ASN A 99 10.17 -4.09 10.35
C ASN A 99 10.52 -5.06 9.22
N LEU A 100 11.29 -6.12 9.51
CA LEU A 100 11.52 -7.19 8.53
C LEU A 100 10.22 -7.97 8.22
N ILE A 101 9.40 -8.25 9.23
CA ILE A 101 8.08 -8.89 9.04
C ILE A 101 7.15 -7.98 8.23
N ARG A 102 7.11 -6.69 8.54
CA ARG A 102 6.35 -5.70 7.76
C ARG A 102 6.82 -5.66 6.29
N ALA A 103 8.12 -5.68 6.05
CA ALA A 103 8.68 -5.72 4.69
C ALA A 103 8.25 -6.98 3.92
N LYS A 104 8.32 -8.15 4.56
CA LYS A 104 7.86 -9.41 3.96
C LYS A 104 6.36 -9.39 3.66
N ASN A 105 5.56 -8.83 4.56
CA ASN A 105 4.12 -8.65 4.40
C ASN A 105 3.82 -7.78 3.16
N GLN A 106 4.45 -6.63 3.05
CA GLN A 106 4.25 -5.73 1.92
C GLN A 106 4.78 -6.32 0.60
N TRP A 107 5.86 -7.10 0.64
CA TRP A 107 6.34 -7.82 -0.53
C TRP A 107 5.34 -8.86 -1.03
N ALA A 108 4.75 -9.65 -0.11
CA ALA A 108 3.71 -10.61 -0.45
C ALA A 108 2.47 -9.92 -1.06
N LEU A 109 2.05 -8.79 -0.48
CA LEU A 109 0.95 -7.98 -1.01
C LEU A 109 1.27 -7.45 -2.42
N TYR A 110 2.47 -6.93 -2.64
CA TYR A 110 2.91 -6.46 -3.94
C TYR A 110 2.86 -7.56 -5.01
N LEU A 111 3.36 -8.74 -4.69
CA LEU A 111 3.30 -9.89 -5.61
C LEU A 111 1.86 -10.32 -5.91
N SER A 112 0.98 -10.26 -4.92
CA SER A 112 -0.44 -10.55 -5.09
C SER A 112 -1.15 -9.53 -5.98
N LEU A 113 -0.88 -8.24 -5.77
CA LEU A 113 -1.39 -7.15 -6.62
C LEU A 113 -0.93 -7.29 -8.07
N ARG A 114 0.33 -7.66 -8.30
CA ARG A 114 0.84 -7.90 -9.67
C ARG A 114 0.06 -8.98 -10.42
N LYS A 115 -0.37 -10.01 -9.73
CA LYS A 115 -1.18 -11.09 -10.33
C LYS A 115 -2.55 -10.60 -10.77
N ILE A 116 -3.16 -9.67 -10.04
CA ILE A 116 -4.46 -9.09 -10.40
C ILE A 116 -4.36 -8.31 -11.71
N LYS A 117 -3.32 -7.51 -11.89
CA LYS A 117 -3.13 -6.71 -13.10
C LYS A 117 -3.03 -7.56 -14.37
N ALA A 118 -2.51 -8.77 -14.25
CA ALA A 118 -2.36 -9.70 -15.38
C ALA A 118 -3.71 -10.30 -15.85
N LEU A 119 -4.77 -10.08 -15.11
CA LEU A 119 -6.13 -10.52 -15.43
C LEU A 119 -6.98 -9.38 -15.99
#